data_0d07fc59add4e77ca1d81f512a30ba6d
#
_entry.id   0d07fc59add4e77ca1d81f512a30ba6d
#
_cell.length_a   1.000
_cell.length_b   1.000
_cell.length_c   1.000
_cell.angle_alpha   90.00
_cell.angle_beta   90.00
_cell.angle_gamma   90.00
#
_symmetry.space_group_name_H-M   'P 1'
#
loop_
_entity.id
_entity.type
_entity.pdbx_description
1 polymer ?
#
loop_
_entity_poly.entity_id
_entity_poly.type
_entity_poly.pdbx_seq_one_letter_code
_entity_poly.pdbx_strand_id
1 'polypeptide(L)'
;LTKPADISRALEFTKAHTSSTGLWGLVNNAGHNDVVADVELSPVATFRSCMEVNFFGALELTKGLLPLLRRSRGRIVTVGSPAGDMPYPCLAAYGTSKAAMALLMDTFSCELLPWGVKVSVIQPGCFKTESVRNVGHWEQRKQLLLASLPRELLQAYGDYIEHLHGQFLHSLRLALPDLSPVVDAITDALLAAQPRRRYYPGRGLGLMYFIHYYLPEGLRRRFLQTFFINHCLPRALRPGQPGSTPAQEAAQDPDPNEGPSPMA
;
A
#
# COMPACT_ATOMS: atom_id res chain seq x y z
N LEU A 1 -1.67 9.21 -15.85
CA LEU A 1 -3.10 8.99 -15.57
C LEU A 1 -3.78 10.16 -14.83
N THR A 2 -3.05 11.22 -14.47
CA THR A 2 -3.60 12.42 -13.81
C THR A 2 -4.11 13.47 -14.79
N LYS A 3 -3.87 13.31 -16.10
CA LYS A 3 -4.27 14.24 -17.14
C LYS A 3 -5.42 13.66 -17.96
N PRO A 4 -6.65 14.20 -17.91
CA PRO A 4 -7.79 13.69 -18.67
C PRO A 4 -7.52 13.57 -20.17
N ALA A 5 -6.79 14.52 -20.76
CA ALA A 5 -6.42 14.49 -22.18
C ALA A 5 -5.56 13.27 -22.54
N ASP A 6 -4.66 12.82 -21.64
CA ASP A 6 -3.84 11.63 -21.88
C ASP A 6 -4.66 10.35 -21.77
N ILE A 7 -5.62 10.31 -20.85
CA ILE A 7 -6.57 9.18 -20.72
C ILE A 7 -7.44 9.11 -21.97
N SER A 8 -8.00 10.24 -22.42
CA SER A 8 -8.80 10.31 -23.66
C SER A 8 -8.03 9.82 -24.87
N ARG A 9 -6.76 10.26 -25.05
CA ARG A 9 -5.91 9.78 -26.15
C ARG A 9 -5.66 8.28 -26.08
N ALA A 10 -5.41 7.73 -24.88
CA ALA A 10 -5.21 6.30 -24.71
C ALA A 10 -6.49 5.51 -25.03
N LEU A 11 -7.66 6.01 -24.66
CA LEU A 11 -8.95 5.41 -24.99
C LEU A 11 -9.21 5.43 -26.50
N GLU A 12 -9.00 6.56 -27.18
CA GLU A 12 -9.15 6.69 -28.61
C GLU A 12 -8.20 5.77 -29.38
N PHE A 13 -6.92 5.76 -29.00
CA PHE A 13 -5.93 4.86 -29.60
C PHE A 13 -6.35 3.40 -29.47
N THR A 14 -6.73 2.97 -28.26
CA THR A 14 -7.15 1.59 -28.01
C THR A 14 -8.39 1.23 -28.82
N LYS A 15 -9.40 2.11 -28.85
CA LYS A 15 -10.63 1.92 -29.64
C LYS A 15 -10.35 1.78 -31.12
N ALA A 16 -9.48 2.60 -31.68
CA ALA A 16 -9.11 2.55 -33.09
C ALA A 16 -8.53 1.20 -33.52
N HIS A 17 -7.76 0.55 -32.59
CA HIS A 17 -7.07 -0.71 -32.93
C HIS A 17 -7.84 -1.99 -32.50
N THR A 18 -8.87 -1.87 -31.66
CA THR A 18 -9.56 -3.03 -31.08
C THR A 18 -11.07 -3.02 -31.25
N SER A 19 -11.61 -2.07 -32.04
CA SER A 19 -13.07 -1.91 -32.20
C SER A 19 -13.77 -3.14 -32.74
N SER A 20 -13.14 -3.94 -33.60
CA SER A 20 -13.71 -5.16 -34.19
C SER A 20 -13.55 -6.39 -33.30
N THR A 21 -12.39 -6.54 -32.64
CA THR A 21 -12.02 -7.76 -31.88
C THR A 21 -12.35 -7.65 -30.39
N GLY A 22 -12.45 -6.42 -29.86
CA GLY A 22 -12.42 -6.14 -28.44
C GLY A 22 -10.99 -6.13 -27.87
N LEU A 23 -10.87 -5.76 -26.60
CA LEU A 23 -9.61 -5.71 -25.85
C LEU A 23 -9.47 -6.98 -25.02
N TRP A 24 -8.41 -7.77 -25.27
CA TRP A 24 -8.16 -9.01 -24.52
C TRP A 24 -7.82 -8.75 -23.05
N GLY A 25 -6.99 -7.77 -22.75
CA GLY A 25 -6.58 -7.51 -21.38
C GLY A 25 -6.17 -6.07 -21.12
N LEU A 26 -6.44 -5.61 -19.91
CA LEU A 26 -5.98 -4.34 -19.36
C LEU A 26 -5.13 -4.62 -18.13
N VAL A 27 -3.91 -4.08 -18.09
CA VAL A 27 -3.04 -4.13 -16.90
C VAL A 27 -2.97 -2.74 -16.28
N ASN A 28 -3.64 -2.55 -15.15
CA ASN A 28 -3.52 -1.36 -14.31
C ASN A 28 -2.28 -1.49 -13.42
N ASN A 29 -1.13 -1.05 -13.94
CA ASN A 29 0.16 -1.12 -13.26
C ASN A 29 0.62 0.22 -12.69
N ALA A 30 0.18 1.33 -13.25
CA ALA A 30 0.58 2.65 -12.77
C ALA A 30 0.33 2.81 -11.27
N GLY A 31 1.33 3.28 -10.55
CA GLY A 31 1.24 3.48 -9.11
C GLY A 31 2.27 4.49 -8.63
N HIS A 32 1.90 5.21 -7.59
CA HIS A 32 2.67 6.30 -7.02
C HIS A 32 2.64 6.23 -5.50
N ASN A 33 3.81 6.38 -4.89
CA ASN A 33 3.99 6.66 -3.47
C ASN A 33 5.01 7.79 -3.35
N ASP A 34 4.71 8.79 -2.56
CA ASP A 34 5.47 10.04 -2.56
C ASP A 34 6.01 10.42 -1.17
N VAL A 35 5.41 9.93 -0.11
CA VAL A 35 5.79 10.25 1.27
C VAL A 35 5.78 9.00 2.12
N VAL A 36 6.77 8.89 2.98
CA VAL A 36 6.87 7.89 4.05
C VAL A 36 6.90 8.63 5.37
N ALA A 37 5.76 8.71 6.02
CA ALA A 37 5.59 9.40 7.30
C ALA A 37 4.28 8.96 7.96
N ASP A 38 4.18 9.16 9.27
CA ASP A 38 2.94 9.00 10.02
C ASP A 38 1.84 9.88 9.44
N VAL A 39 0.58 9.49 9.67
CA VAL A 39 -0.59 10.19 9.12
C VAL A 39 -0.60 11.67 9.52
N GLU A 40 -0.26 11.97 10.76
CA GLU A 40 -0.21 13.34 11.28
C GLU A 40 0.83 14.22 10.56
N LEU A 41 1.94 13.63 10.15
CA LEU A 41 3.01 14.30 9.41
C LEU A 41 2.76 14.39 7.90
N SER A 42 1.83 13.59 7.40
CA SER A 42 1.59 13.47 5.95
C SER A 42 0.61 14.54 5.46
N PRO A 43 1.01 15.44 4.54
CA PRO A 43 0.09 16.44 3.99
C PRO A 43 -1.10 15.79 3.28
N VAL A 44 -2.31 16.37 3.42
CA VAL A 44 -3.52 15.89 2.73
C VAL A 44 -3.34 15.88 1.21
N ALA A 45 -2.52 16.76 0.67
CA ALA A 45 -2.16 16.79 -0.75
C ALA A 45 -1.52 15.47 -1.22
N THR A 46 -0.73 14.81 -0.37
CA THR A 46 -0.13 13.50 -0.66
C THR A 46 -1.20 12.41 -0.82
N PHE A 47 -2.22 12.41 0.05
CA PHE A 47 -3.36 11.48 -0.07
C PHE A 47 -4.10 11.69 -1.38
N ARG A 48 -4.36 12.95 -1.75
CA ARG A 48 -5.01 13.28 -3.03
C ARG A 48 -4.16 12.81 -4.22
N SER A 49 -2.87 13.11 -4.22
CA SER A 49 -1.96 12.68 -5.28
C SER A 49 -1.92 11.16 -5.45
N CYS A 50 -1.84 10.40 -4.35
CA CYS A 50 -1.91 8.94 -4.40
C CYS A 50 -3.26 8.47 -4.97
N MET A 51 -4.38 9.06 -4.55
CA MET A 51 -5.72 8.70 -5.07
C MET A 51 -5.86 9.03 -6.56
N GLU A 52 -5.37 10.16 -7.02
CA GLU A 52 -5.45 10.54 -8.44
C GLU A 52 -4.75 9.52 -9.35
N VAL A 53 -3.54 9.09 -8.99
CA VAL A 53 -2.77 8.14 -9.80
C VAL A 53 -3.26 6.71 -9.61
N ASN A 54 -3.35 6.25 -8.34
CA ASN A 54 -3.52 4.84 -8.01
C ASN A 54 -4.98 4.38 -8.11
N PHE A 55 -5.93 5.32 -8.09
CA PHE A 55 -7.36 5.01 -8.09
C PHE A 55 -8.11 5.71 -9.24
N PHE A 56 -8.25 7.03 -9.22
CA PHE A 56 -9.12 7.73 -10.16
C PHE A 56 -8.68 7.57 -11.62
N GLY A 57 -7.40 7.76 -11.92
CA GLY A 57 -6.90 7.60 -13.30
C GLY A 57 -7.05 6.18 -13.82
N ALA A 58 -6.79 5.17 -12.98
CA ALA A 58 -6.98 3.77 -13.35
C ALA A 58 -8.48 3.41 -13.49
N LEU A 59 -9.35 3.97 -12.63
CA LEU A 59 -10.81 3.80 -12.71
C LEU A 59 -11.35 4.38 -14.02
N GLU A 60 -10.97 5.61 -14.36
CA GLU A 60 -11.44 6.30 -15.57
C GLU A 60 -11.03 5.51 -16.84
N LEU A 61 -9.75 5.13 -16.93
CA LEU A 61 -9.26 4.32 -18.04
C LEU A 61 -9.98 2.97 -18.12
N THR A 62 -10.15 2.27 -17.01
CA THR A 62 -10.84 0.99 -16.94
C THR A 62 -12.28 1.11 -17.42
N LYS A 63 -13.05 2.10 -16.90
CA LYS A 63 -14.44 2.35 -17.32
C LYS A 63 -14.54 2.64 -18.81
N GLY A 64 -13.63 3.44 -19.35
CA GLY A 64 -13.63 3.76 -20.79
C GLY A 64 -13.33 2.56 -21.70
N LEU A 65 -12.64 1.53 -21.18
CA LEU A 65 -12.29 0.30 -21.91
C LEU A 65 -13.27 -0.87 -21.64
N LEU A 66 -14.19 -0.77 -20.68
CA LEU A 66 -15.13 -1.84 -20.35
C LEU A 66 -15.92 -2.34 -21.55
N PRO A 67 -16.44 -1.51 -22.48
CA PRO A 67 -17.15 -2.01 -23.67
C PRO A 67 -16.31 -2.97 -24.53
N LEU A 68 -15.02 -2.68 -24.68
CA LEU A 68 -14.07 -3.50 -25.43
C LEU A 68 -13.71 -4.80 -24.70
N LEU A 69 -13.53 -4.72 -23.37
CA LEU A 69 -13.26 -5.88 -22.51
C LEU A 69 -14.47 -6.83 -22.46
N ARG A 70 -15.69 -6.31 -22.41
CA ARG A 70 -16.91 -7.12 -22.47
C ARG A 70 -17.04 -7.85 -23.80
N ARG A 71 -16.74 -7.18 -24.91
CA ARG A 71 -16.81 -7.77 -26.26
C ARG A 71 -15.91 -9.00 -26.41
N SER A 72 -14.69 -8.95 -25.89
CA SER A 72 -13.72 -10.05 -25.96
C SER A 72 -13.84 -11.07 -24.81
N ARG A 73 -14.71 -10.82 -23.81
CA ARG A 73 -14.69 -11.53 -22.51
C ARG A 73 -13.30 -11.50 -21.88
N GLY A 74 -12.70 -10.31 -21.89
CA GLY A 74 -11.30 -10.08 -21.63
C GLY A 74 -10.90 -10.18 -20.14
N ARG A 75 -9.79 -9.54 -19.81
CA ARG A 75 -9.14 -9.61 -18.50
C ARG A 75 -8.86 -8.21 -17.96
N ILE A 76 -9.05 -8.01 -16.67
CA ILE A 76 -8.54 -6.84 -15.93
C ILE A 76 -7.55 -7.36 -14.90
N VAL A 77 -6.30 -6.94 -15.00
CA VAL A 77 -5.23 -7.27 -14.07
C VAL A 77 -4.76 -5.98 -13.40
N THR A 78 -4.80 -5.92 -12.08
CA THR A 78 -4.41 -4.72 -11.33
C THR A 78 -3.24 -5.04 -10.40
N VAL A 79 -2.19 -4.22 -10.47
CA VAL A 79 -1.07 -4.31 -9.53
C VAL A 79 -1.42 -3.57 -8.24
N GLY A 80 -1.78 -4.34 -7.24
CA GLY A 80 -2.08 -3.91 -5.89
C GLY A 80 -0.85 -3.71 -5.02
N SER A 81 -1.03 -3.92 -3.73
CA SER A 81 0.05 -3.95 -2.72
C SER A 81 -0.49 -4.57 -1.44
N PRO A 82 0.31 -5.30 -0.67
CA PRO A 82 -0.05 -5.72 0.69
C PRO A 82 -0.47 -4.56 1.59
N ALA A 83 0.04 -3.34 1.33
CA ALA A 83 -0.37 -2.13 2.04
C ALA A 83 -1.82 -1.71 1.77
N GLY A 84 -2.49 -2.27 0.78
CA GLY A 84 -3.92 -2.12 0.55
C GLY A 84 -4.78 -3.13 1.31
N ASP A 85 -4.20 -4.23 1.77
CA ASP A 85 -4.91 -5.27 2.53
C ASP A 85 -4.64 -5.20 4.03
N MET A 86 -3.49 -4.66 4.42
CA MET A 86 -3.04 -4.57 5.82
C MET A 86 -2.59 -3.15 6.16
N PRO A 87 -2.73 -2.72 7.44
CA PRO A 87 -2.20 -1.42 7.85
C PRO A 87 -0.67 -1.46 7.88
N TYR A 88 -0.06 -0.62 7.05
CA TYR A 88 1.38 -0.35 7.07
C TYR A 88 1.61 1.03 7.66
N PRO A 89 2.17 1.14 8.88
CA PRO A 89 2.57 2.42 9.43
C PRO A 89 3.43 3.21 8.43
N CYS A 90 3.25 4.52 8.41
CA CYS A 90 3.99 5.45 7.55
C CYS A 90 3.65 5.41 6.05
N LEU A 91 2.77 4.52 5.62
CA LEU A 91 2.33 4.38 4.22
C LEU A 91 0.84 4.65 4.04
N ALA A 92 0.21 5.44 4.90
CA ALA A 92 -1.25 5.59 4.92
C ALA A 92 -1.81 6.14 3.60
N ALA A 93 -1.21 7.18 3.02
CA ALA A 93 -1.68 7.77 1.76
C ALA A 93 -1.63 6.75 0.61
N TYR A 94 -0.54 6.00 0.52
CA TYR A 94 -0.38 4.93 -0.46
C TYR A 94 -1.32 3.76 -0.17
N GLY A 95 -1.33 3.26 1.08
CA GLY A 95 -2.11 2.11 1.50
C GLY A 95 -3.61 2.31 1.27
N THR A 96 -4.16 3.47 1.65
CA THR A 96 -5.58 3.78 1.44
C THR A 96 -5.95 3.83 -0.04
N SER A 97 -5.08 4.36 -0.91
CA SER A 97 -5.32 4.35 -2.36
C SER A 97 -5.31 2.94 -2.95
N LYS A 98 -4.41 2.08 -2.48
CA LYS A 98 -4.35 0.67 -2.90
C LYS A 98 -5.52 -0.16 -2.34
N ALA A 99 -5.99 0.14 -1.12
CA ALA A 99 -7.18 -0.46 -0.54
C ALA A 99 -8.45 -0.12 -1.33
N ALA A 100 -8.62 1.17 -1.68
CA ALA A 100 -9.73 1.62 -2.53
C ALA A 100 -9.74 0.88 -3.87
N MET A 101 -8.57 0.73 -4.51
CA MET A 101 -8.44 0.02 -5.78
C MET A 101 -8.70 -1.49 -5.63
N ALA A 102 -8.22 -2.12 -4.56
CA ALA A 102 -8.44 -3.53 -4.31
C ALA A 102 -9.94 -3.84 -4.14
N LEU A 103 -10.66 -3.04 -3.35
CA LEU A 103 -12.12 -3.17 -3.17
C LEU A 103 -12.87 -2.94 -4.48
N LEU A 104 -12.47 -1.94 -5.28
CA LEU A 104 -13.05 -1.71 -6.61
C LEU A 104 -12.87 -2.93 -7.52
N MET A 105 -11.71 -3.56 -7.52
CA MET A 105 -11.46 -4.77 -8.32
C MET A 105 -12.29 -5.96 -7.83
N ASP A 106 -12.49 -6.11 -6.53
CA ASP A 106 -13.37 -7.13 -5.98
C ASP A 106 -14.83 -6.89 -6.41
N THR A 107 -15.29 -5.63 -6.40
CA THR A 107 -16.61 -5.23 -6.91
C THR A 107 -16.74 -5.54 -8.41
N PHE A 108 -15.77 -5.12 -9.23
CA PHE A 108 -15.77 -5.45 -10.67
C PHE A 108 -15.74 -6.96 -10.92
N SER A 109 -15.05 -7.73 -10.12
CA SER A 109 -15.02 -9.19 -10.22
C SER A 109 -16.43 -9.83 -10.07
N CYS A 110 -17.31 -9.21 -9.27
CA CYS A 110 -18.68 -9.65 -9.10
C CYS A 110 -19.59 -9.12 -10.23
N GLU A 111 -19.51 -7.83 -10.53
CA GLU A 111 -20.36 -7.17 -11.53
C GLU A 111 -20.09 -7.63 -12.96
N LEU A 112 -18.83 -7.95 -13.28
CA LEU A 112 -18.42 -8.36 -14.62
C LEU A 112 -18.48 -9.87 -14.86
N LEU A 113 -18.80 -10.66 -13.84
CA LEU A 113 -18.96 -12.10 -13.97
C LEU A 113 -19.98 -12.51 -15.06
N PRO A 114 -21.19 -11.90 -15.16
CA PRO A 114 -22.15 -12.23 -16.22
C PRO A 114 -21.63 -11.90 -17.62
N TRP A 115 -20.70 -10.96 -17.73
CA TRP A 115 -20.06 -10.57 -19.00
C TRP A 115 -18.89 -11.46 -19.39
N GLY A 116 -18.50 -12.42 -18.54
CA GLY A 116 -17.37 -13.29 -18.76
C GLY A 116 -15.99 -12.59 -18.63
N VAL A 117 -15.95 -11.35 -18.17
CA VAL A 117 -14.70 -10.61 -17.93
C VAL A 117 -14.10 -11.08 -16.61
N LYS A 118 -12.83 -11.46 -16.62
CA LYS A 118 -12.12 -11.95 -15.44
C LYS A 118 -11.25 -10.84 -14.84
N VAL A 119 -11.27 -10.73 -13.50
CA VAL A 119 -10.56 -9.69 -12.75
C VAL A 119 -9.60 -10.34 -11.78
N SER A 120 -8.33 -9.91 -11.83
CA SER A 120 -7.25 -10.40 -10.98
C SER A 120 -6.48 -9.25 -10.34
N VAL A 121 -6.07 -9.44 -9.10
CA VAL A 121 -5.22 -8.50 -8.36
C VAL A 121 -3.88 -9.17 -8.06
N ILE A 122 -2.80 -8.53 -8.46
CA ILE A 122 -1.44 -8.95 -8.14
C ILE A 122 -1.00 -8.16 -6.91
N GLN A 123 -0.62 -8.84 -5.83
CA GLN A 123 -0.16 -8.25 -4.57
C GLN A 123 1.34 -8.53 -4.39
N PRO A 124 2.24 -7.76 -5.04
CA PRO A 124 3.65 -8.05 -4.98
C PRO A 124 4.25 -7.65 -3.64
N GLY A 125 5.26 -8.41 -3.19
CA GLY A 125 6.17 -7.97 -2.15
C GLY A 125 7.03 -6.79 -2.58
N CYS A 126 8.12 -6.53 -1.86
CA CYS A 126 9.04 -5.46 -2.22
C CYS A 126 10.02 -5.95 -3.29
N PHE A 127 9.99 -5.29 -4.46
CA PHE A 127 10.88 -5.57 -5.60
C PHE A 127 11.67 -4.31 -6.00
N LYS A 128 12.89 -4.51 -6.50
CA LYS A 128 13.79 -3.43 -6.96
C LYS A 128 13.34 -2.86 -8.30
N THR A 129 12.30 -2.03 -8.28
CA THR A 129 11.90 -1.21 -9.43
C THR A 129 12.76 0.07 -9.50
N GLU A 130 12.66 0.81 -10.57
CA GLU A 130 13.36 2.10 -10.73
C GLU A 130 12.98 3.08 -9.61
N SER A 131 11.71 3.18 -9.27
CA SER A 131 11.21 4.00 -8.16
C SER A 131 11.87 3.62 -6.82
N VAL A 132 12.05 2.32 -6.55
CA VAL A 132 12.71 1.80 -5.34
C VAL A 132 14.21 2.13 -5.33
N ARG A 133 14.87 2.11 -6.50
CA ARG A 133 16.31 2.38 -6.63
C ARG A 133 16.68 3.86 -6.46
N ASN A 134 15.75 4.76 -6.68
CA ASN A 134 16.01 6.20 -6.66
C ASN A 134 16.04 6.75 -5.22
N VAL A 135 17.12 6.46 -4.50
CA VAL A 135 17.35 6.95 -3.13
C VAL A 135 17.33 8.48 -3.05
N GLY A 136 17.88 9.16 -4.07
CA GLY A 136 17.89 10.63 -4.13
C GLY A 136 16.47 11.22 -4.17
N HIS A 137 15.56 10.58 -4.87
CA HIS A 137 14.15 10.97 -4.87
C HIS A 137 13.54 10.92 -3.46
N TRP A 138 13.75 9.82 -2.74
CA TRP A 138 13.22 9.65 -1.38
C TRP A 138 13.81 10.65 -0.38
N GLU A 139 15.10 10.95 -0.51
CA GLU A 139 15.76 11.97 0.31
C GLU A 139 15.17 13.37 0.02
N GLN A 140 14.99 13.73 -1.24
CA GLN A 140 14.36 14.99 -1.63
C GLN A 140 12.94 15.10 -1.08
N ARG A 141 12.13 14.02 -1.15
CA ARG A 141 10.77 14.00 -0.61
C ARG A 141 10.75 14.21 0.90
N LYS A 142 11.68 13.59 1.62
CA LYS A 142 11.85 13.80 3.07
C LYS A 142 12.17 15.28 3.37
N GLN A 143 13.10 15.88 2.65
CA GLN A 143 13.45 17.28 2.87
C GLN A 143 12.27 18.23 2.61
N LEU A 144 11.50 17.98 1.56
CA LEU A 144 10.28 18.75 1.28
C LEU A 144 9.24 18.59 2.39
N LEU A 145 9.08 17.38 2.92
CA LEU A 145 8.20 17.12 4.05
C LEU A 145 8.66 17.92 5.27
N LEU A 146 9.92 17.81 5.68
CA LEU A 146 10.47 18.52 6.83
C LEU A 146 10.32 20.04 6.70
N ALA A 147 10.52 20.58 5.50
CA ALA A 147 10.37 22.01 5.23
C ALA A 147 8.89 22.48 5.33
N SER A 148 7.93 21.58 5.16
CA SER A 148 6.48 21.88 5.21
C SER A 148 5.86 21.74 6.58
N LEU A 149 6.54 21.08 7.54
CA LEU A 149 5.99 20.80 8.86
C LEU A 149 6.01 22.01 9.78
N PRO A 150 4.96 22.21 10.61
CA PRO A 150 4.96 23.17 11.71
C PRO A 150 6.08 22.88 12.74
N ARG A 151 6.59 23.94 13.36
CA ARG A 151 7.64 23.81 14.39
C ARG A 151 7.25 22.88 15.54
N GLU A 152 6.00 22.90 15.94
CA GLU A 152 5.46 22.02 17.00
C GLU A 152 5.63 20.54 16.65
N LEU A 153 5.30 20.14 15.43
CA LEU A 153 5.47 18.77 14.96
C LEU A 153 6.95 18.39 14.84
N LEU A 154 7.79 19.30 14.35
CA LEU A 154 9.23 19.07 14.30
C LEU A 154 9.84 18.90 15.70
N GLN A 155 9.33 19.61 16.71
CA GLN A 155 9.77 19.43 18.09
C GLN A 155 9.25 18.13 18.72
N ALA A 156 7.98 17.78 18.46
CA ALA A 156 7.36 16.58 19.01
C ALA A 156 7.97 15.28 18.45
N TYR A 157 8.27 15.28 17.15
CA TYR A 157 8.79 14.09 16.50
C TYR A 157 10.32 14.03 16.45
N GLY A 158 11.00 15.17 16.27
CA GLY A 158 12.46 15.26 16.29
C GLY A 158 13.13 14.35 15.28
N ASP A 159 14.11 13.57 15.73
CA ASP A 159 14.88 12.61 14.96
C ASP A 159 14.10 11.32 14.59
N TYR A 160 12.87 11.18 15.08
CA TYR A 160 12.00 10.05 14.71
C TYR A 160 11.78 9.97 13.19
N ILE A 161 11.60 11.13 12.52
CA ILE A 161 11.38 11.18 11.07
C ILE A 161 12.62 10.66 10.32
N GLU A 162 13.81 11.03 10.76
CA GLU A 162 15.06 10.56 10.18
C GLU A 162 15.24 9.04 10.37
N HIS A 163 14.94 8.55 11.56
CA HIS A 163 15.01 7.13 11.86
C HIS A 163 14.04 6.32 10.99
N LEU A 164 12.79 6.78 10.90
CA LEU A 164 11.76 6.17 10.08
C LEU A 164 12.16 6.08 8.61
N HIS A 165 12.66 7.19 8.08
CA HIS A 165 13.14 7.24 6.71
C HIS A 165 14.34 6.31 6.48
N GLY A 166 15.27 6.26 7.44
CA GLY A 166 16.41 5.32 7.40
C GLY A 166 15.96 3.85 7.36
N GLN A 167 14.97 3.48 8.15
CA GLN A 167 14.39 2.13 8.15
C GLN A 167 13.69 1.82 6.83
N PHE A 168 12.93 2.77 6.29
CA PHE A 168 12.32 2.61 4.98
C PHE A 168 13.38 2.37 3.90
N LEU A 169 14.43 3.17 3.82
CA LEU A 169 15.52 2.97 2.87
C LEU A 169 16.23 1.63 3.07
N HIS A 170 16.38 1.18 4.32
CA HIS A 170 16.92 -0.14 4.60
C HIS A 170 16.02 -1.25 4.03
N SER A 171 14.71 -1.16 4.23
CA SER A 171 13.76 -2.12 3.66
C SER A 171 13.81 -2.18 2.13
N LEU A 172 14.00 -1.05 1.46
CA LEU A 172 14.19 -1.00 0.01
C LEU A 172 15.47 -1.71 -0.47
N ARG A 173 16.53 -1.70 0.33
CA ARG A 173 17.77 -2.45 0.01
C ARG A 173 17.54 -3.96 0.04
N LEU A 174 16.64 -4.44 0.88
CA LEU A 174 16.27 -5.85 0.99
C LEU A 174 15.27 -6.31 -0.09
N ALA A 175 14.79 -5.39 -0.93
CA ALA A 175 13.89 -5.69 -2.02
C ALA A 175 14.47 -6.72 -3.00
N LEU A 176 13.62 -7.58 -3.54
CA LEU A 176 14.02 -8.64 -4.47
C LEU A 176 14.42 -8.03 -5.83
N PRO A 177 15.57 -8.39 -6.38
CA PRO A 177 16.03 -7.83 -7.66
C PRO A 177 15.32 -8.41 -8.89
N ASP A 178 14.86 -9.67 -8.80
CA ASP A 178 14.20 -10.38 -9.89
C ASP A 178 12.70 -10.11 -9.90
N LEU A 179 12.22 -9.51 -10.98
CA LEU A 179 10.81 -9.17 -11.22
C LEU A 179 10.01 -10.32 -11.86
N SER A 180 10.67 -11.40 -12.28
CA SER A 180 10.02 -12.53 -12.99
C SER A 180 8.78 -13.05 -12.24
N PRO A 181 8.77 -13.22 -10.90
CA PRO A 181 7.58 -13.71 -10.22
C PRO A 181 6.35 -12.79 -10.37
N VAL A 182 6.56 -11.48 -10.52
CA VAL A 182 5.48 -10.53 -10.75
C VAL A 182 4.99 -10.60 -12.19
N VAL A 183 5.93 -10.68 -13.14
CA VAL A 183 5.62 -10.80 -14.58
C VAL A 183 4.88 -12.11 -14.85
N ASP A 184 5.34 -13.22 -14.27
CA ASP A 184 4.69 -14.54 -14.39
C ASP A 184 3.26 -14.52 -13.83
N ALA A 185 3.04 -13.86 -12.68
CA ALA A 185 1.72 -13.71 -12.11
C ALA A 185 0.78 -12.88 -13.01
N ILE A 186 1.28 -11.80 -13.62
CA ILE A 186 0.52 -10.99 -14.59
C ILE A 186 0.22 -11.82 -15.85
N THR A 187 1.20 -12.57 -16.34
CA THR A 187 1.05 -13.42 -17.52
C THR A 187 0.03 -14.52 -17.27
N ASP A 188 0.09 -15.21 -16.13
CA ASP A 188 -0.92 -16.21 -15.75
C ASP A 188 -2.31 -15.58 -15.65
N ALA A 189 -2.44 -14.41 -15.01
CA ALA A 189 -3.71 -13.69 -14.91
C ALA A 189 -4.30 -13.31 -16.28
N LEU A 190 -3.46 -13.01 -17.27
CA LEU A 190 -3.88 -12.68 -18.64
C LEU A 190 -4.17 -13.91 -19.51
N LEU A 191 -3.46 -15.02 -19.33
CA LEU A 191 -3.46 -16.12 -20.29
C LEU A 191 -4.09 -17.41 -19.77
N ALA A 192 -4.12 -17.64 -18.45
CA ALA A 192 -4.72 -18.85 -17.89
C ALA A 192 -6.21 -18.96 -18.23
N ALA A 193 -6.68 -20.18 -18.51
CA ALA A 193 -8.09 -20.45 -18.73
C ALA A 193 -8.94 -20.08 -17.49
N GLN A 194 -8.44 -20.35 -16.29
CA GLN A 194 -9.03 -20.01 -15.01
C GLN A 194 -8.01 -19.23 -14.14
N PRO A 195 -7.85 -17.91 -14.34
CA PRO A 195 -6.92 -17.12 -13.54
C PRO A 195 -7.41 -17.02 -12.09
N ARG A 196 -6.44 -16.93 -11.17
CA ARG A 196 -6.75 -16.66 -9.76
C ARG A 196 -7.24 -15.23 -9.59
N ARG A 197 -8.06 -15.01 -8.59
CA ARG A 197 -8.50 -13.63 -8.23
C ARG A 197 -7.37 -12.81 -7.59
N ARG A 198 -6.46 -13.48 -6.85
CA ARG A 198 -5.32 -12.84 -6.17
C ARG A 198 -4.06 -13.65 -6.35
N TYR A 199 -2.95 -12.94 -6.59
CA TYR A 199 -1.59 -13.48 -6.71
C TYR A 199 -0.69 -12.76 -5.71
N TYR A 200 0.22 -13.50 -5.07
CA TYR A 200 1.09 -12.99 -4.02
C TYR A 200 2.56 -13.26 -4.37
N PRO A 201 3.10 -12.67 -5.45
CA PRO A 201 4.50 -12.86 -5.79
C PRO A 201 5.41 -12.17 -4.78
N GLY A 202 6.36 -12.90 -4.22
CA GLY A 202 7.35 -12.40 -3.27
C GLY A 202 7.57 -13.32 -2.08
N ARG A 203 8.75 -13.18 -1.44
CA ARG A 203 9.12 -14.00 -0.29
C ARG A 203 8.44 -13.47 0.98
N GLY A 204 8.01 -14.37 1.84
CA GLY A 204 7.46 -14.04 3.16
C GLY A 204 6.01 -13.53 3.18
N LEU A 205 5.42 -13.20 2.03
CA LEU A 205 4.04 -12.70 1.97
C LEU A 205 3.03 -13.69 2.53
N GLY A 206 3.18 -14.98 2.24
CA GLY A 206 2.29 -16.02 2.79
C GLY A 206 2.22 -15.98 4.31
N LEU A 207 3.37 -15.85 4.99
CA LEU A 207 3.43 -15.72 6.44
C LEU A 207 2.78 -14.41 6.92
N MET A 208 3.03 -13.28 6.25
CA MET A 208 2.42 -12.00 6.60
C MET A 208 0.89 -12.06 6.49
N TYR A 209 0.36 -12.63 5.41
CA TYR A 209 -1.09 -12.81 5.22
C TYR A 209 -1.67 -13.81 6.23
N PHE A 210 -0.94 -14.88 6.55
CA PHE A 210 -1.35 -15.82 7.61
C PHE A 210 -1.48 -15.09 8.96
N ILE A 211 -0.47 -14.32 9.35
CA ILE A 211 -0.49 -13.50 10.57
C ILE A 211 -1.68 -12.52 10.54
N HIS A 212 -1.88 -11.85 9.40
CA HIS A 212 -2.95 -10.86 9.26
C HIS A 212 -4.35 -11.45 9.41
N TYR A 213 -4.63 -12.60 8.82
CA TYR A 213 -5.97 -13.18 8.78
C TYR A 213 -6.29 -14.11 9.94
N TYR A 214 -5.30 -14.78 10.51
CA TYR A 214 -5.54 -15.86 11.47
C TYR A 214 -5.11 -15.55 12.90
N LEU A 215 -4.25 -14.56 13.14
CA LEU A 215 -3.87 -14.22 14.50
C LEU A 215 -4.83 -13.19 15.12
N PRO A 216 -5.03 -13.25 16.46
CA PRO A 216 -5.77 -12.25 17.22
C PRO A 216 -5.25 -10.83 16.97
N GLU A 217 -6.15 -9.84 17.02
CA GLU A 217 -5.84 -8.45 16.66
C GLU A 217 -4.65 -7.88 17.45
N GLY A 218 -4.55 -8.15 18.75
CA GLY A 218 -3.44 -7.68 19.57
C GLY A 218 -2.07 -8.17 19.12
N LEU A 219 -1.95 -9.47 18.76
CA LEU A 219 -0.72 -10.06 18.24
C LEU A 219 -0.38 -9.53 16.86
N ARG A 220 -1.39 -9.42 15.99
CA ARG A 220 -1.24 -8.85 14.65
C ARG A 220 -0.75 -7.42 14.69
N ARG A 221 -1.37 -6.56 15.55
CA ARG A 221 -0.97 -5.17 15.72
C ARG A 221 0.48 -5.06 16.23
N ARG A 222 0.84 -5.84 17.25
CA ARG A 222 2.19 -5.86 17.79
C ARG A 222 3.23 -6.28 16.74
N PHE A 223 2.92 -7.31 15.94
CA PHE A 223 3.78 -7.75 14.86
C PHE A 223 4.03 -6.64 13.82
N LEU A 224 2.96 -5.99 13.35
CA LEU A 224 3.08 -4.92 12.35
C LEU A 224 3.83 -3.70 12.90
N GLN A 225 3.58 -3.30 14.16
CA GLN A 225 4.33 -2.24 14.81
C GLN A 225 5.83 -2.57 14.92
N THR A 226 6.17 -3.77 15.37
CA THR A 226 7.56 -4.20 15.50
C THR A 226 8.26 -4.29 14.16
N PHE A 227 7.55 -4.73 13.12
CA PHE A 227 8.12 -4.88 11.78
C PHE A 227 8.46 -3.54 11.12
N PHE A 228 7.65 -2.49 11.33
CA PHE A 228 7.81 -1.21 10.64
C PHE A 228 8.40 -0.09 11.50
N ILE A 229 8.07 -0.01 12.79
CA ILE A 229 8.44 1.12 13.64
C ILE A 229 9.65 0.83 14.54
N ASN A 230 9.99 -0.45 14.71
CA ASN A 230 11.18 -0.95 15.40
C ASN A 230 11.65 -0.08 16.61
N HIS A 231 10.74 0.13 17.58
CA HIS A 231 11.00 0.75 18.90
C HIS A 231 11.51 2.20 18.92
N CYS A 232 11.51 2.93 17.81
CA CYS A 232 11.79 4.36 17.86
C CYS A 232 10.51 5.13 18.24
N LEU A 233 10.56 5.89 19.32
CA LEU A 233 9.46 6.73 19.76
C LEU A 233 9.68 8.18 19.29
N PRO A 234 8.59 8.91 18.96
CA PRO A 234 8.64 10.35 18.82
C PRO A 234 9.32 11.00 20.02
N ARG A 235 10.01 12.10 19.80
CA ARG A 235 10.79 12.77 20.84
C ARG A 235 9.97 13.12 22.06
N ALA A 236 8.74 13.61 21.87
CA ALA A 236 7.82 13.97 22.94
C ALA A 236 7.41 12.81 23.87
N LEU A 237 7.56 11.55 23.42
CA LEU A 237 7.22 10.34 24.17
C LEU A 237 8.43 9.68 24.84
N ARG A 238 9.63 10.26 24.73
CA ARG A 238 10.83 9.68 25.35
C ARG A 238 10.95 10.09 26.81
N PRO A 239 11.28 9.17 27.72
CA PRO A 239 11.46 9.49 29.14
C PRO A 239 12.50 10.61 29.34
N GLY A 240 12.22 11.57 30.22
CA GLY A 240 13.14 12.62 30.59
C GLY A 240 13.17 13.87 29.70
N GLN A 241 12.25 14.03 28.75
CA GLN A 241 12.10 15.26 27.96
C GLN A 241 11.03 16.20 28.58
N PRO A 242 11.22 17.53 28.55
CA PRO A 242 10.18 18.48 28.96
C PRO A 242 8.98 18.36 28.00
N GLY A 243 7.85 17.92 28.54
CA GLY A 243 6.62 17.69 27.76
C GLY A 243 6.09 16.25 27.78
N SER A 244 6.81 15.29 28.36
CA SER A 244 6.28 13.95 28.63
C SER A 244 5.25 14.03 29.76
N THR A 245 3.98 13.93 29.44
CA THR A 245 2.87 13.87 30.41
C THR A 245 2.93 12.53 31.16
N PRO A 246 2.66 12.48 32.50
CA PRO A 246 2.76 11.25 33.30
C PRO A 246 1.69 10.19 33.04
N ALA A 247 1.07 10.19 31.88
CA ALA A 247 -0.06 9.28 31.57
C ALA A 247 0.36 7.83 31.25
N GLN A 248 1.64 7.49 31.28
CA GLN A 248 2.11 6.12 30.99
C GLN A 248 2.57 5.30 32.20
N GLU A 249 2.58 5.87 33.41
CA GLU A 249 2.86 5.09 34.63
C GLU A 249 1.64 4.32 35.19
N ALA A 250 0.43 4.57 34.66
CA ALA A 250 -0.81 3.96 35.15
C ALA A 250 -1.28 2.72 34.38
N ALA A 251 -0.51 2.22 33.42
CA ALA A 251 -0.85 1.02 32.62
C ALA A 251 0.04 -0.19 32.91
N GLN A 252 0.59 -0.31 34.11
CA GLN A 252 0.96 -1.60 34.66
C GLN A 252 -0.26 -2.11 35.44
N ASP A 253 -1.09 -2.90 34.79
CA ASP A 253 -2.11 -3.70 35.45
C ASP A 253 -1.45 -4.50 36.57
N PRO A 254 -1.96 -4.43 37.84
CA PRO A 254 -1.50 -5.32 38.86
C PRO A 254 -1.87 -6.75 38.48
N ASP A 255 -0.93 -7.65 38.61
CA ASP A 255 -1.07 -9.10 38.42
C ASP A 255 -2.31 -9.61 39.15
N PRO A 256 -3.33 -10.17 38.51
CA PRO A 256 -4.54 -10.65 39.18
C PRO A 256 -4.32 -11.90 40.07
N ASN A 257 -3.07 -12.29 40.34
CA ASN A 257 -2.73 -13.52 41.04
C ASN A 257 -2.04 -13.38 42.39
N GLU A 258 -2.02 -12.18 43.00
CA GLU A 258 -1.65 -12.06 44.41
C GLU A 258 -2.88 -12.30 45.30
N GLY A 259 -3.08 -13.57 45.64
CA GLY A 259 -4.02 -14.00 46.71
C GLY A 259 -3.58 -13.53 48.10
N PRO A 260 -4.51 -13.30 49.04
CA PRO A 260 -4.18 -12.79 50.35
C PRO A 260 -3.33 -13.78 51.15
N SER A 261 -2.20 -13.30 51.67
CA SER A 261 -1.32 -14.02 52.58
C SER A 261 -2.08 -14.35 53.88
N PRO A 262 -2.00 -15.57 54.42
CA PRO A 262 -2.69 -15.91 55.67
C PRO A 262 -1.98 -15.26 56.86
N MET A 263 -2.78 -14.51 57.65
CA MET A 263 -2.35 -14.06 58.97
C MET A 263 -2.12 -15.28 59.88
N ALA A 264 -0.96 -15.35 60.49
CA ALA A 264 -0.69 -16.04 61.75
C ALA A 264 -0.63 -15.03 62.87
#